data_7787909100f5341515f1c8584a12fa9c
#
_entry.id   7787909100f5341515f1c8584a12fa9c
#
_cell.length_a   1.000
_cell.length_b   1.000
_cell.length_c   1.000
_cell.angle_alpha   90.00
_cell.angle_beta   90.00
_cell.angle_gamma   90.00
#
_symmetry.space_group_name_H-M   'P 1'
#
loop_
_entity.id
_entity.type
_entity.pdbx_description
1 polymer ?
#
loop_
_entity_poly.entity_id
_entity_poly.type
_entity_poly.pdbx_seq_one_letter_code
_entity_poly.pdbx_strand_id
1 'polypeptide(L)'
;MTRRLPPLVAALLLCVAAGHAQQASSLKVPKFQVDPAWPTIPNNWVLGEVTSISVDRKDHIWVLHVPQSIPEAQRANAAPPVLEFDTAGKLLASWGGPGDGYEWVGREHGIFVDANDFVWIGGRAGWPRETTPGNSDDMILKFTTTGKFVMQIGHRGKSKGNTDTENVHQATDVFVDTKAKEVYAADGYGNKRVIVFDSETGKFKRMWGAFGNPPPPTFAANAAVPQPQTTPDGPPEFGLPHSVKVSNDGIVYLADRINNRIQMFTTEGKYLRQVRVAALNNVTPVPAGFAFSPDKKQQYLYVVDSGPMQIIIYDREKMVEIGRVGMRGPKTGEFDIIHHMAADSKGNLYGAEIVTNRRAQRFVLQK
;
A
#
# COMPACT_ATOMS: atom_id res chain seq x y z
N MET A 1 79.58 15.45 12.97
CA MET A 1 78.36 16.12 12.61
C MET A 1 77.24 15.10 12.57
N THR A 2 76.54 14.96 13.67
CA THR A 2 75.45 13.98 13.83
C THR A 2 74.13 14.74 13.71
N ARG A 3 73.36 14.50 12.61
CA ARG A 3 72.02 15.01 12.38
C ARG A 3 71.01 14.15 13.15
N ARG A 4 70.31 14.79 14.11
CA ARG A 4 69.16 14.25 14.83
C ARG A 4 67.91 14.45 13.98
N LEU A 5 67.15 13.36 13.70
CA LEU A 5 65.83 13.37 13.10
C LEU A 5 64.78 13.71 14.20
N PRO A 6 63.73 14.49 13.91
CA PRO A 6 62.66 14.74 14.86
C PRO A 6 61.65 13.56 14.96
N PRO A 7 60.95 13.40 16.08
CA PRO A 7 60.01 12.31 16.29
C PRO A 7 58.72 12.52 15.49
N LEU A 8 58.28 11.49 14.79
CA LEU A 8 56.95 11.40 14.16
C LEU A 8 55.88 11.31 15.29
N VAL A 9 55.03 12.30 15.39
CA VAL A 9 53.82 12.23 16.19
C VAL A 9 52.73 11.55 15.34
N ALA A 10 52.40 10.29 15.65
CA ALA A 10 51.28 9.58 15.06
C ALA A 10 49.98 10.07 15.73
N ALA A 11 49.22 10.87 15.00
CA ALA A 11 47.87 11.25 15.41
C ALA A 11 46.91 10.07 15.17
N LEU A 12 46.50 9.40 16.24
CA LEU A 12 45.42 8.41 16.21
C LEU A 12 44.08 9.15 16.00
N LEU A 13 43.55 9.07 14.78
CA LEU A 13 42.15 9.45 14.49
C LEU A 13 41.24 8.34 15.02
N LEU A 14 40.66 8.57 16.21
CA LEU A 14 39.51 7.79 16.70
C LEU A 14 38.27 8.17 15.87
N CYS A 15 37.93 7.35 14.88
CA CYS A 15 36.60 7.37 14.27
C CYS A 15 35.60 6.85 15.31
N VAL A 16 34.93 7.75 16.01
CA VAL A 16 33.74 7.43 16.81
C VAL A 16 32.61 7.16 15.82
N ALA A 17 32.37 5.90 15.52
CA ALA A 17 31.14 5.48 14.86
C ALA A 17 30.00 5.76 15.87
N ALA A 18 29.28 6.84 15.68
CA ALA A 18 28.04 7.12 16.40
C ALA A 18 26.99 6.12 15.90
N GLY A 19 26.98 4.94 16.48
CA GLY A 19 25.86 4.02 16.38
C GLY A 19 24.68 4.70 17.02
N HIS A 20 23.72 5.14 16.21
CA HIS A 20 22.42 5.59 16.70
C HIS A 20 21.74 4.38 17.33
N ALA A 21 21.88 4.23 18.64
CA ALA A 21 21.08 3.28 19.40
C ALA A 21 19.61 3.65 19.18
N GLN A 22 18.86 2.81 18.48
CA GLN A 22 17.45 3.00 18.22
C GLN A 22 16.73 3.03 19.57
N GLN A 23 16.22 4.19 19.94
CA GLN A 23 15.61 4.41 21.26
C GLN A 23 14.36 3.53 21.37
N ALA A 24 14.31 2.65 22.37
CA ALA A 24 13.17 1.77 22.60
C ALA A 24 11.85 2.56 22.71
N SER A 25 10.77 2.00 22.20
CA SER A 25 9.44 2.59 22.32
C SER A 25 8.92 2.50 23.76
N SER A 26 8.22 3.54 24.21
CA SER A 26 7.46 3.55 25.45
C SER A 26 5.98 3.26 25.24
N LEU A 27 5.54 3.12 23.99
CA LEU A 27 4.15 2.85 23.66
C LEU A 27 3.75 1.42 24.07
N LYS A 28 2.52 1.27 24.55
CA LYS A 28 1.94 -0.05 24.77
C LYS A 28 1.58 -0.71 23.45
N VAL A 29 1.81 -2.01 23.33
CA VAL A 29 1.40 -2.77 22.15
C VAL A 29 -0.12 -2.89 22.13
N PRO A 30 -0.83 -2.36 21.10
CA PRO A 30 -2.27 -2.55 20.95
C PRO A 30 -2.60 -4.04 20.83
N LYS A 31 -3.68 -4.48 21.46
CA LYS A 31 -4.18 -5.85 21.37
C LYS A 31 -5.44 -5.89 20.52
N PHE A 32 -5.58 -6.91 19.71
CA PHE A 32 -6.72 -7.07 18.81
C PHE A 32 -7.36 -8.45 19.00
N GLN A 33 -8.68 -8.48 18.83
CA GLN A 33 -9.46 -9.71 18.77
C GLN A 33 -10.20 -9.76 17.44
N VAL A 34 -10.07 -10.86 16.70
CA VAL A 34 -10.80 -11.04 15.47
C VAL A 34 -12.29 -11.15 15.72
N ASP A 35 -13.10 -10.50 14.87
CA ASP A 35 -14.56 -10.64 14.85
C ASP A 35 -14.94 -11.73 13.84
N PRO A 36 -15.37 -12.91 14.29
CA PRO A 36 -15.67 -14.02 13.40
C PRO A 36 -16.96 -13.85 12.59
N ALA A 37 -17.81 -12.89 12.95
CA ALA A 37 -19.08 -12.63 12.29
C ALA A 37 -19.00 -11.54 11.19
N TRP A 38 -17.88 -10.85 11.09
CA TRP A 38 -17.73 -9.73 10.15
C TRP A 38 -16.98 -10.17 8.88
N PRO A 39 -17.43 -9.75 7.66
CA PRO A 39 -18.71 -9.15 7.34
C PRO A 39 -19.79 -10.19 7.02
N THR A 40 -21.05 -9.78 6.98
CA THR A 40 -22.16 -10.62 6.48
C THR A 40 -22.30 -10.42 4.97
N ILE A 41 -22.01 -11.44 4.18
CA ILE A 41 -22.18 -11.43 2.72
C ILE A 41 -23.58 -11.92 2.37
N PRO A 42 -24.48 -11.03 1.86
CA PRO A 42 -25.86 -11.40 1.54
C PRO A 42 -25.97 -12.13 0.18
N ASN A 43 -27.20 -12.50 -0.20
CA ASN A 43 -27.57 -12.97 -1.53
C ASN A 43 -26.83 -14.21 -2.01
N ASN A 44 -26.27 -15.02 -1.09
CA ASN A 44 -25.37 -16.13 -1.43
C ASN A 44 -24.18 -15.71 -2.32
N TRP A 45 -23.77 -14.46 -2.25
CA TRP A 45 -22.64 -13.97 -3.02
C TRP A 45 -21.32 -14.60 -2.58
N VAL A 46 -20.44 -14.73 -3.56
CA VAL A 46 -19.07 -15.19 -3.37
C VAL A 46 -18.11 -14.06 -3.70
N LEU A 47 -17.13 -13.88 -2.85
CA LEU A 47 -16.03 -12.94 -3.10
C LEU A 47 -14.91 -13.63 -3.88
N GLY A 48 -14.31 -12.92 -4.81
CA GLY A 48 -13.01 -13.24 -5.37
C GLY A 48 -11.90 -12.76 -4.44
N GLU A 49 -10.67 -12.70 -4.94
CA GLU A 49 -9.54 -12.13 -4.21
C GLU A 49 -9.89 -10.72 -3.71
N VAL A 50 -9.91 -10.54 -2.40
CA VAL A 50 -10.13 -9.22 -1.79
C VAL A 50 -8.79 -8.48 -1.81
N THR A 51 -8.63 -7.60 -2.79
CA THR A 51 -7.34 -6.95 -3.06
C THR A 51 -7.11 -5.73 -2.20
N SER A 52 -8.16 -4.99 -1.86
CA SER A 52 -8.00 -3.77 -1.07
C SER A 52 -9.22 -3.48 -0.21
N ILE A 53 -9.00 -2.63 0.79
CA ILE A 53 -10.01 -2.21 1.75
C ILE A 53 -9.72 -0.77 2.17
N SER A 54 -10.78 0.03 2.30
CA SER A 54 -10.70 1.42 2.76
C SER A 54 -11.76 1.67 3.81
N VAL A 55 -11.56 2.65 4.68
CA VAL A 55 -12.56 3.12 5.64
C VAL A 55 -12.80 4.59 5.36
N ASP A 56 -14.06 4.98 5.23
CA ASP A 56 -14.44 6.37 5.02
C ASP A 56 -14.61 7.13 6.34
N ARG A 57 -14.90 8.43 6.26
CA ARG A 57 -15.09 9.31 7.42
C ARG A 57 -16.33 9.01 8.28
N LYS A 58 -17.20 8.10 7.82
CA LYS A 58 -18.40 7.64 8.54
C LYS A 58 -18.16 6.26 9.19
N ASP A 59 -16.91 5.77 9.11
CA ASP A 59 -16.53 4.42 9.49
C ASP A 59 -17.20 3.33 8.64
N HIS A 60 -17.64 3.62 7.40
CA HIS A 60 -18.05 2.58 6.49
C HIS A 60 -16.84 1.92 5.86
N ILE A 61 -16.90 0.62 5.71
CA ILE A 61 -15.81 -0.22 5.22
C ILE A 61 -16.06 -0.58 3.77
N TRP A 62 -15.16 -0.12 2.89
CA TRP A 62 -15.20 -0.34 1.46
C TRP A 62 -14.26 -1.47 1.08
N VAL A 63 -14.82 -2.52 0.50
CA VAL A 63 -14.11 -3.73 0.09
C VAL A 63 -14.06 -3.78 -1.43
N LEU A 64 -12.86 -3.96 -1.97
CA LEU A 64 -12.63 -4.18 -3.40
C LEU A 64 -12.16 -5.63 -3.61
N HIS A 65 -12.85 -6.35 -4.48
CA HIS A 65 -12.46 -7.72 -4.83
C HIS A 65 -12.43 -7.93 -6.34
N VAL A 66 -11.83 -9.04 -6.78
CA VAL A 66 -11.67 -9.44 -8.19
C VAL A 66 -12.70 -10.51 -8.53
N PRO A 67 -13.87 -10.19 -9.10
CA PRO A 67 -14.89 -11.19 -9.45
C PRO A 67 -14.38 -12.27 -10.40
N GLN A 68 -13.46 -11.91 -11.31
CA GLN A 68 -12.88 -12.83 -12.29
C GLN A 68 -11.99 -13.90 -11.65
N SER A 69 -11.54 -13.70 -10.41
CA SER A 69 -10.75 -14.70 -9.65
C SER A 69 -11.60 -15.79 -9.01
N ILE A 70 -12.93 -15.67 -9.05
CA ILE A 70 -13.85 -16.68 -8.56
C ILE A 70 -13.82 -17.90 -9.52
N PRO A 71 -13.74 -19.12 -8.98
CA PRO A 71 -13.84 -20.32 -9.81
C PRO A 71 -15.08 -20.30 -10.68
N GLU A 72 -14.96 -20.76 -11.94
CA GLU A 72 -16.02 -20.66 -12.93
C GLU A 72 -17.36 -21.24 -12.43
N ALA A 73 -17.34 -22.36 -11.73
CA ALA A 73 -18.52 -22.99 -11.17
C ALA A 73 -19.29 -22.13 -10.13
N GLN A 74 -18.65 -21.12 -9.56
CA GLN A 74 -19.23 -20.22 -8.55
C GLN A 74 -19.44 -18.80 -9.10
N ARG A 75 -18.98 -18.49 -10.30
CA ARG A 75 -18.97 -17.14 -10.86
C ARG A 75 -20.35 -16.53 -11.06
N ALA A 76 -21.38 -17.37 -11.23
CA ALA A 76 -22.76 -16.90 -11.29
C ALA A 76 -23.23 -16.20 -10.00
N ASN A 77 -22.59 -16.48 -8.87
CA ASN A 77 -22.86 -15.87 -7.57
C ASN A 77 -21.83 -14.80 -7.20
N ALA A 78 -21.06 -14.29 -8.16
CA ALA A 78 -20.07 -13.24 -7.89
C ALA A 78 -20.75 -11.98 -7.34
N ALA A 79 -20.23 -11.44 -6.25
CA ALA A 79 -20.60 -10.11 -5.79
C ALA A 79 -20.13 -9.05 -6.80
N PRO A 80 -20.77 -7.85 -6.86
CA PRO A 80 -20.17 -6.69 -7.53
C PRO A 80 -18.80 -6.35 -6.96
N PRO A 81 -17.85 -5.82 -7.77
CA PRO A 81 -16.45 -5.64 -7.35
C PRO A 81 -16.25 -4.68 -6.17
N VAL A 82 -17.15 -3.73 -5.95
CA VAL A 82 -17.11 -2.76 -4.84
C VAL A 82 -18.25 -3.03 -3.89
N LEU A 83 -17.95 -3.20 -2.61
CA LEU A 83 -18.93 -3.43 -1.54
C LEU A 83 -18.69 -2.43 -0.41
N GLU A 84 -19.76 -1.84 0.11
CA GLU A 84 -19.75 -0.94 1.26
C GLU A 84 -20.48 -1.60 2.42
N PHE A 85 -19.83 -1.68 3.58
CA PHE A 85 -20.38 -2.23 4.81
C PHE A 85 -20.39 -1.18 5.92
N ASP A 86 -21.33 -1.29 6.87
CA ASP A 86 -21.21 -0.60 8.14
C ASP A 86 -20.22 -1.31 9.08
N THR A 87 -19.96 -0.70 10.23
CA THR A 87 -19.05 -1.30 11.24
C THR A 87 -19.57 -2.62 11.82
N ALA A 88 -20.87 -2.90 11.73
CA ALA A 88 -21.46 -4.18 12.16
C ALA A 88 -21.35 -5.28 11.09
N GLY A 89 -20.87 -4.94 9.88
CA GLY A 89 -20.72 -5.87 8.77
C GLY A 89 -21.97 -6.03 7.90
N LYS A 90 -22.97 -5.16 8.06
CA LYS A 90 -24.15 -5.13 7.19
C LYS A 90 -23.79 -4.42 5.88
N LEU A 91 -24.13 -5.04 4.74
CA LEU A 91 -23.97 -4.44 3.42
C LEU A 91 -24.88 -3.21 3.29
N LEU A 92 -24.30 -2.08 2.88
CA LEU A 92 -24.97 -0.81 2.61
C LEU A 92 -25.15 -0.54 1.12
N ALA A 93 -24.11 -0.80 0.32
CA ALA A 93 -24.14 -0.62 -1.12
C ALA A 93 -23.20 -1.61 -1.83
N SER A 94 -23.47 -1.83 -3.11
CA SER A 94 -22.59 -2.63 -3.99
C SER A 94 -22.72 -2.14 -5.43
N TRP A 95 -21.59 -2.02 -6.13
CA TRP A 95 -21.54 -1.55 -7.51
C TRP A 95 -20.19 -1.85 -8.18
N GLY A 96 -20.00 -1.40 -9.42
CA GLY A 96 -18.78 -1.49 -10.18
C GLY A 96 -18.87 -2.49 -11.34
N GLY A 97 -17.81 -2.53 -12.11
CA GLY A 97 -17.75 -3.24 -13.38
C GLY A 97 -17.80 -2.29 -14.58
N PRO A 98 -17.77 -2.82 -15.81
CA PRO A 98 -17.83 -2.04 -17.04
C PRO A 98 -19.08 -1.13 -17.09
N GLY A 99 -18.92 0.07 -17.63
CA GLY A 99 -20.00 1.05 -17.78
C GLY A 99 -19.64 2.11 -18.83
N ASP A 100 -20.53 3.07 -19.03
CA ASP A 100 -20.36 4.08 -20.05
C ASP A 100 -19.43 5.22 -19.59
N GLY A 101 -18.56 5.67 -20.50
CA GLY A 101 -17.71 6.84 -20.32
C GLY A 101 -16.41 6.60 -19.56
N TYR A 102 -16.08 5.36 -19.19
CA TYR A 102 -14.82 4.99 -18.56
C TYR A 102 -14.38 3.58 -18.93
N GLU A 103 -13.11 3.28 -18.64
CA GLU A 103 -12.52 1.97 -18.83
C GLU A 103 -12.37 1.28 -17.47
N TRP A 104 -13.29 0.31 -17.17
CA TRP A 104 -13.15 -0.45 -15.92
C TRP A 104 -11.84 -1.22 -15.90
N VAL A 105 -11.18 -1.29 -14.73
CA VAL A 105 -9.90 -2.01 -14.57
C VAL A 105 -10.07 -3.50 -14.90
N GLY A 106 -9.09 -4.08 -15.56
CA GLY A 106 -9.09 -5.50 -15.93
C GLY A 106 -8.87 -6.42 -14.74
N ARG A 107 -8.22 -5.90 -13.68
CA ARG A 107 -8.08 -6.55 -12.38
C ARG A 107 -8.04 -5.48 -11.30
N GLU A 108 -9.01 -5.49 -10.47
CA GLU A 108 -9.14 -4.59 -9.32
C GLU A 108 -7.93 -4.74 -8.37
N HIS A 109 -7.33 -3.64 -7.91
CA HIS A 109 -6.17 -3.73 -7.02
C HIS A 109 -6.21 -2.80 -5.81
N GLY A 110 -6.31 -1.50 -5.99
CA GLY A 110 -6.35 -0.51 -4.91
C GLY A 110 -7.69 0.22 -4.84
N ILE A 111 -8.23 0.43 -3.64
CA ILE A 111 -9.38 1.30 -3.37
C ILE A 111 -9.05 2.29 -2.27
N PHE A 112 -9.46 3.55 -2.47
CA PHE A 112 -9.41 4.58 -1.44
C PHE A 112 -10.69 5.42 -1.48
N VAL A 113 -11.29 5.68 -0.31
CA VAL A 113 -12.42 6.61 -0.20
C VAL A 113 -11.92 7.87 0.47
N ASP A 114 -12.05 9.00 -0.24
CA ASP A 114 -11.53 10.27 0.23
C ASP A 114 -12.50 11.03 1.15
N ALA A 115 -12.02 12.08 1.80
CA ALA A 115 -12.79 12.86 2.75
C ALA A 115 -13.92 13.68 2.09
N ASN A 116 -14.03 13.72 0.76
CA ASN A 116 -15.10 14.33 -0.01
C ASN A 116 -16.12 13.31 -0.53
N ASP A 117 -16.11 12.08 0.01
CA ASP A 117 -16.98 10.98 -0.37
C ASP A 117 -16.82 10.55 -1.85
N PHE A 118 -15.57 10.57 -2.39
CA PHE A 118 -15.26 9.98 -3.67
C PHE A 118 -14.47 8.68 -3.49
N VAL A 119 -14.77 7.70 -4.34
CA VAL A 119 -14.09 6.40 -4.38
C VAL A 119 -13.10 6.38 -5.53
N TRP A 120 -11.85 6.07 -5.22
CA TRP A 120 -10.77 5.98 -6.17
C TRP A 120 -10.31 4.53 -6.33
N ILE A 121 -10.16 4.08 -7.57
CA ILE A 121 -9.83 2.68 -7.88
C ILE A 121 -8.65 2.65 -8.83
N GLY A 122 -7.62 1.87 -8.47
CA GLY A 122 -6.51 1.48 -9.33
C GLY A 122 -6.61 0.02 -9.72
N GLY A 123 -5.99 -0.33 -10.85
CA GLY A 123 -5.97 -1.68 -11.36
C GLY A 123 -4.56 -2.14 -11.72
N ARG A 124 -4.45 -3.44 -12.00
CA ARG A 124 -3.17 -4.05 -12.35
C ARG A 124 -3.12 -4.41 -13.84
N ALA A 125 -3.59 -5.57 -14.21
CA ALA A 125 -3.71 -6.11 -15.57
C ALA A 125 -4.86 -7.11 -15.60
N GLY A 126 -5.32 -7.49 -16.76
CA GLY A 126 -6.42 -8.44 -16.92
C GLY A 126 -6.23 -9.77 -16.19
N TRP A 127 -7.29 -10.54 -16.12
CA TRP A 127 -7.31 -11.86 -15.52
C TRP A 127 -7.51 -12.96 -16.61
N PRO A 128 -6.75 -14.08 -16.62
CA PRO A 128 -5.50 -14.29 -15.86
C PRO A 128 -4.48 -13.21 -16.20
N ARG A 129 -3.41 -13.05 -15.41
CA ARG A 129 -2.45 -11.93 -15.55
C ARG A 129 -2.13 -11.65 -17.01
N GLU A 130 -2.70 -10.56 -17.51
CA GLU A 130 -2.59 -10.17 -18.92
C GLU A 130 -1.19 -9.63 -19.19
N THR A 131 -0.50 -10.24 -20.13
CA THR A 131 0.82 -9.81 -20.60
C THR A 131 0.78 -9.23 -22.00
N THR A 132 -0.42 -9.16 -22.60
CA THR A 132 -0.58 -8.64 -23.96
C THR A 132 -0.25 -7.15 -23.97
N PRO A 133 0.69 -6.69 -24.82
CA PRO A 133 0.95 -5.27 -24.96
C PRO A 133 -0.32 -4.49 -25.30
N GLY A 134 -0.51 -3.35 -24.62
CA GLY A 134 -1.68 -2.49 -24.83
C GLY A 134 -2.91 -2.85 -24.00
N ASN A 135 -2.84 -3.87 -23.10
CA ASN A 135 -3.97 -4.25 -22.25
C ASN A 135 -3.71 -4.08 -20.74
N SER A 136 -2.71 -3.31 -20.37
CA SER A 136 -2.42 -2.96 -18.96
C SER A 136 -3.41 -1.92 -18.41
N ASP A 137 -3.71 -2.00 -17.11
CA ASP A 137 -4.52 -1.00 -16.41
C ASP A 137 -3.65 0.24 -16.11
N ASP A 138 -3.58 1.16 -17.08
CA ASP A 138 -2.73 2.35 -17.01
C ASP A 138 -3.51 3.58 -16.54
N MET A 139 -4.58 3.37 -15.77
CA MET A 139 -5.49 4.42 -15.33
C MET A 139 -5.86 4.31 -13.85
N ILE A 140 -6.38 5.41 -13.33
CA ILE A 140 -7.03 5.54 -12.03
C ILE A 140 -8.45 6.07 -12.27
N LEU A 141 -9.43 5.45 -11.64
CA LEU A 141 -10.85 5.80 -11.77
C LEU A 141 -11.35 6.50 -10.52
N LYS A 142 -12.20 7.52 -10.68
CA LYS A 142 -12.89 8.24 -9.61
C LYS A 142 -14.40 8.12 -9.78
N PHE A 143 -15.07 7.70 -8.71
CA PHE A 143 -16.52 7.56 -8.63
C PHE A 143 -17.08 8.31 -7.42
N THR A 144 -18.38 8.57 -7.42
CA THR A 144 -19.11 8.88 -6.18
C THR A 144 -19.28 7.60 -5.35
N THR A 145 -19.65 7.72 -4.08
CA THR A 145 -19.97 6.56 -3.22
C THR A 145 -21.14 5.71 -3.76
N THR A 146 -21.97 6.28 -4.64
CA THR A 146 -23.07 5.55 -5.30
C THR A 146 -22.68 4.88 -6.62
N GLY A 147 -21.38 4.89 -6.97
CA GLY A 147 -20.87 4.27 -8.21
C GLY A 147 -21.03 5.10 -9.47
N LYS A 148 -21.44 6.39 -9.37
CA LYS A 148 -21.50 7.27 -10.55
C LYS A 148 -20.08 7.68 -10.94
N PHE A 149 -19.70 7.47 -12.19
CA PHE A 149 -18.40 7.89 -12.76
C PHE A 149 -18.22 9.41 -12.68
N VAL A 150 -17.02 9.83 -12.31
CA VAL A 150 -16.64 11.25 -12.17
C VAL A 150 -15.47 11.59 -13.08
N MET A 151 -14.38 10.81 -13.03
CA MET A 151 -13.15 11.11 -13.75
C MET A 151 -12.29 9.86 -13.92
N GLN A 152 -11.51 9.83 -15.00
CA GLN A 152 -10.45 8.87 -15.25
C GLN A 152 -9.13 9.62 -15.48
N ILE A 153 -8.05 9.16 -14.87
CA ILE A 153 -6.67 9.62 -15.10
C ILE A 153 -5.95 8.50 -15.85
N GLY A 154 -5.45 8.79 -17.03
CA GLY A 154 -4.81 7.79 -17.90
C GLY A 154 -5.80 6.90 -18.64
N HIS A 155 -5.27 6.00 -19.49
CA HIS A 155 -6.06 5.11 -20.36
C HIS A 155 -5.37 3.75 -20.49
N ARG A 156 -6.19 2.69 -20.68
CA ARG A 156 -5.72 1.31 -20.83
C ARG A 156 -4.64 1.19 -21.92
N GLY A 157 -3.51 0.58 -21.57
CA GLY A 157 -2.43 0.28 -22.49
C GLY A 157 -1.74 1.50 -23.08
N LYS A 158 -1.83 2.68 -22.45
CA LYS A 158 -1.26 3.95 -22.96
C LYS A 158 -0.03 4.44 -22.22
N SER A 159 0.41 3.72 -21.18
CA SER A 159 1.61 4.10 -20.45
C SER A 159 2.85 4.15 -21.35
N LYS A 160 3.61 5.24 -21.19
CA LYS A 160 4.92 5.46 -21.83
C LYS A 160 6.09 5.17 -20.86
N GLY A 161 5.80 4.52 -19.70
CA GLY A 161 6.80 4.14 -18.69
C GLY A 161 6.96 5.14 -17.56
N ASN A 162 8.11 5.07 -16.87
CA ASN A 162 8.36 5.79 -15.63
C ASN A 162 8.32 7.32 -15.71
N THR A 163 8.48 7.90 -16.88
CA THR A 163 8.47 9.37 -17.09
C THR A 163 7.15 9.88 -17.64
N ASP A 164 6.16 9.01 -17.87
CA ASP A 164 4.84 9.40 -18.36
C ASP A 164 4.13 10.28 -17.33
N THR A 165 3.59 11.42 -17.75
CA THR A 165 2.87 12.38 -16.92
C THR A 165 1.35 12.31 -17.08
N GLU A 166 0.87 11.47 -18.01
CA GLU A 166 -0.56 11.33 -18.33
C GLU A 166 -1.15 10.03 -17.77
N ASN A 167 -0.34 8.95 -17.80
CA ASN A 167 -0.78 7.62 -17.43
C ASN A 167 0.04 7.05 -16.27
N VAL A 168 -0.58 6.23 -15.45
CA VAL A 168 0.12 5.27 -14.57
C VAL A 168 0.47 4.01 -15.36
N HIS A 169 1.11 3.02 -14.73
CA HIS A 169 1.30 1.70 -15.30
C HIS A 169 1.04 0.64 -14.25
N GLN A 170 -0.24 0.26 -14.11
CA GLN A 170 -0.71 -0.71 -13.12
C GLN A 170 -0.47 -0.22 -11.68
N ALA A 171 -1.11 0.90 -11.32
CA ALA A 171 -1.02 1.48 -9.99
C ALA A 171 -1.53 0.50 -8.93
N THR A 172 -0.74 0.32 -7.87
CA THR A 172 -1.00 -0.66 -6.80
C THR A 172 -1.89 -0.11 -5.70
N ASP A 173 -1.74 1.17 -5.35
CA ASP A 173 -2.50 1.85 -4.31
C ASP A 173 -2.61 3.34 -4.62
N VAL A 174 -3.65 3.94 -4.08
CA VAL A 174 -3.89 5.38 -4.17
C VAL A 174 -4.21 5.95 -2.78
N PHE A 175 -3.82 7.19 -2.56
CA PHE A 175 -4.18 8.00 -1.40
C PHE A 175 -4.54 9.39 -1.86
N VAL A 176 -5.57 10.01 -1.24
CA VAL A 176 -6.02 11.36 -1.62
C VAL A 176 -5.96 12.29 -0.43
N ASP A 177 -5.17 13.35 -0.57
CA ASP A 177 -5.22 14.51 0.32
C ASP A 177 -6.21 15.52 -0.26
N THR A 178 -7.41 15.56 0.30
CA THR A 178 -8.48 16.45 -0.18
C THR A 178 -8.19 17.93 0.12
N LYS A 179 -7.36 18.24 1.13
CA LYS A 179 -6.97 19.62 1.47
C LYS A 179 -5.96 20.16 0.48
N ALA A 180 -4.97 19.35 0.11
CA ALA A 180 -3.97 19.68 -0.90
C ALA A 180 -4.50 19.50 -2.32
N LYS A 181 -5.67 18.86 -2.49
CA LYS A 181 -6.25 18.44 -3.79
C LYS A 181 -5.30 17.56 -4.57
N GLU A 182 -4.76 16.52 -3.92
CA GLU A 182 -3.72 15.66 -4.47
C GLU A 182 -4.09 14.19 -4.38
N VAL A 183 -3.84 13.48 -5.50
CA VAL A 183 -3.89 12.01 -5.58
C VAL A 183 -2.47 11.50 -5.68
N TYR A 184 -2.04 10.75 -4.71
CA TYR A 184 -0.78 10.01 -4.70
C TYR A 184 -1.03 8.60 -5.19
N ALA A 185 -0.29 8.14 -6.19
CA ALA A 185 -0.35 6.76 -6.65
C ALA A 185 1.00 6.06 -6.42
N ALA A 186 0.95 4.89 -5.80
CA ALA A 186 2.06 3.94 -5.83
C ALA A 186 2.01 3.23 -7.20
N ASP A 187 2.84 3.69 -8.14
CA ASP A 187 2.82 3.22 -9.52
C ASP A 187 3.90 2.15 -9.68
N GLY A 188 3.58 0.89 -9.32
CA GLY A 188 4.58 -0.10 -8.98
C GLY A 188 4.62 -1.39 -9.78
N TYR A 189 3.53 -1.91 -10.36
CA TYR A 189 3.62 -3.16 -11.13
C TYR A 189 4.24 -2.97 -12.50
N GLY A 190 4.00 -1.83 -13.12
CA GLY A 190 4.57 -1.49 -14.42
C GLY A 190 5.63 -0.40 -14.35
N ASN A 191 5.61 0.43 -13.31
CA ASN A 191 6.56 1.52 -13.08
C ASN A 191 7.26 1.39 -11.71
N LYS A 192 8.20 2.31 -11.42
CA LYS A 192 8.98 2.37 -10.19
C LYS A 192 8.95 3.76 -9.58
N ARG A 193 7.74 4.25 -9.27
CA ARG A 193 7.58 5.65 -8.83
C ARG A 193 6.39 5.85 -7.90
N VAL A 194 6.43 6.95 -7.19
CA VAL A 194 5.23 7.65 -6.71
C VAL A 194 4.93 8.75 -7.72
N ILE A 195 3.68 8.85 -8.15
CA ILE A 195 3.23 9.95 -9.02
C ILE A 195 2.03 10.64 -8.36
N VAL A 196 1.99 11.96 -8.50
CA VAL A 196 0.96 12.80 -7.89
C VAL A 196 0.22 13.58 -8.97
N PHE A 197 -1.10 13.49 -8.92
CA PHE A 197 -2.00 14.24 -9.78
C PHE A 197 -2.88 15.19 -8.95
N ASP A 198 -3.43 16.19 -9.60
CA ASP A 198 -4.49 17.01 -9.03
C ASP A 198 -5.80 16.21 -8.96
N SER A 199 -6.44 16.15 -7.79
CA SER A 199 -7.62 15.30 -7.54
C SER A 199 -8.93 15.82 -8.14
N GLU A 200 -8.94 17.07 -8.64
CA GLU A 200 -10.11 17.67 -9.27
C GLU A 200 -10.02 17.64 -10.80
N THR A 201 -8.81 17.76 -11.34
CA THR A 201 -8.58 17.89 -12.78
C THR A 201 -7.85 16.72 -13.43
N GLY A 202 -7.26 15.82 -12.64
CA GLY A 202 -6.43 14.71 -13.12
C GLY A 202 -5.08 15.15 -13.69
N LYS A 203 -4.71 16.43 -13.60
CA LYS A 203 -3.44 16.93 -14.16
C LYS A 203 -2.25 16.50 -13.30
N PHE A 204 -1.16 16.15 -13.96
CA PHE A 204 0.12 15.84 -13.33
C PHE A 204 0.63 17.00 -12.47
N LYS A 205 1.17 16.69 -11.29
CA LYS A 205 1.82 17.66 -10.39
C LYS A 205 3.31 17.38 -10.23
N ARG A 206 3.69 16.16 -9.87
CA ARG A 206 5.07 15.72 -9.64
C ARG A 206 5.17 14.20 -9.54
N MET A 207 6.39 13.69 -9.59
CA MET A 207 6.71 12.28 -9.35
C MET A 207 8.13 12.13 -8.80
N TRP A 208 8.40 11.00 -8.16
CA TRP A 208 9.74 10.65 -7.70
C TRP A 208 9.92 9.13 -7.61
N GLY A 209 11.18 8.71 -7.69
CA GLY A 209 11.64 7.35 -7.45
C GLY A 209 12.18 7.15 -6.02
N ALA A 210 12.88 6.06 -5.80
CA ALA A 210 13.53 5.79 -4.50
C ALA A 210 14.51 6.90 -4.12
N PHE A 211 14.59 7.18 -2.82
CA PHE A 211 15.42 8.23 -2.24
C PHE A 211 15.10 9.67 -2.75
N GLY A 212 13.92 9.89 -3.32
CA GLY A 212 13.54 11.17 -3.89
C GLY A 212 14.22 11.49 -5.22
N ASN A 213 14.92 10.54 -5.81
CA ASN A 213 15.54 10.69 -7.12
C ASN A 213 14.49 10.69 -8.24
N PRO A 214 14.79 11.21 -9.42
CA PRO A 214 13.95 10.99 -10.59
C PRO A 214 13.71 9.48 -10.81
N PRO A 215 12.51 9.05 -11.24
CA PRO A 215 12.29 7.66 -11.61
C PRO A 215 13.25 7.23 -12.72
N PRO A 216 13.66 5.95 -12.78
CA PRO A 216 14.55 5.48 -13.84
C PRO A 216 13.87 5.68 -15.21
N PRO A 217 14.60 6.14 -16.24
CA PRO A 217 14.00 6.47 -17.54
C PRO A 217 13.47 5.26 -18.30
N THR A 218 14.02 4.08 -18.01
CA THR A 218 13.62 2.81 -18.65
C THR A 218 13.16 1.83 -17.59
N PHE A 219 12.08 1.12 -17.88
CA PHE A 219 11.59 0.01 -17.09
C PHE A 219 11.95 -1.30 -17.79
N ALA A 220 12.67 -2.18 -17.10
CA ALA A 220 12.84 -3.55 -17.55
C ALA A 220 11.61 -4.37 -17.16
N ALA A 221 10.91 -4.92 -18.13
CA ALA A 221 9.65 -5.65 -17.96
C ALA A 221 9.69 -6.84 -16.96
N ASN A 222 10.85 -7.20 -16.44
CA ASN A 222 11.06 -8.28 -15.46
C ASN A 222 11.62 -7.78 -14.12
N ALA A 223 11.43 -6.53 -13.77
CA ALA A 223 12.03 -5.91 -12.60
C ALA A 223 11.39 -6.29 -11.25
N ALA A 224 10.47 -7.24 -11.22
CA ALA A 224 9.98 -7.86 -9.98
C ALA A 224 11.01 -8.85 -9.35
N VAL A 225 12.24 -8.86 -9.84
CA VAL A 225 13.32 -9.67 -9.26
C VAL A 225 13.99 -8.84 -8.16
N PRO A 226 14.14 -9.37 -6.92
CA PRO A 226 14.90 -8.72 -5.89
C PRO A 226 16.30 -8.38 -6.40
N GLN A 227 16.64 -7.09 -6.39
CA GLN A 227 18.00 -6.68 -6.75
C GLN A 227 18.96 -7.06 -5.62
N PRO A 228 20.19 -7.50 -5.94
CA PRO A 228 21.19 -7.75 -4.92
C PRO A 228 21.38 -6.50 -4.06
N GLN A 229 21.48 -6.68 -2.75
CA GLN A 229 21.74 -5.59 -1.80
C GLN A 229 23.19 -5.15 -1.92
N THR A 230 23.51 -4.34 -2.91
CA THR A 230 24.86 -3.91 -3.25
C THR A 230 25.36 -2.76 -2.38
N THR A 231 24.47 -2.12 -1.62
CA THR A 231 24.80 -1.01 -0.71
C THR A 231 24.12 -1.20 0.65
N PRO A 232 24.62 -0.59 1.74
CA PRO A 232 23.96 -0.61 3.06
C PRO A 232 22.51 -0.10 3.01
N ASP A 233 22.23 0.86 2.12
CA ASP A 233 20.88 1.44 1.93
C ASP A 233 19.99 0.61 1.01
N GLY A 234 20.55 -0.36 0.31
CA GLY A 234 19.87 -1.22 -0.65
C GLY A 234 19.79 -0.63 -2.06
N PRO A 235 18.97 -1.22 -2.94
CA PRO A 235 18.88 -0.80 -4.34
C PRO A 235 18.52 0.67 -4.50
N PRO A 236 19.15 1.39 -5.46
CA PRO A 236 18.90 2.82 -5.68
C PRO A 236 17.53 3.12 -6.29
N GLU A 237 16.84 2.11 -6.81
CA GLU A 237 15.49 2.19 -7.37
C GLU A 237 14.48 1.50 -6.46
N PHE A 238 13.19 1.84 -6.62
CA PHE A 238 12.13 1.01 -6.07
C PHE A 238 12.12 -0.36 -6.72
N GLY A 239 11.87 -1.41 -5.93
CA GLY A 239 11.62 -2.74 -6.45
C GLY A 239 10.17 -2.89 -6.92
N LEU A 240 9.23 -2.54 -6.04
CA LEU A 240 7.80 -2.50 -6.31
C LEU A 240 7.11 -1.56 -5.31
N PRO A 241 6.88 -0.28 -5.68
CA PRO A 241 5.98 0.61 -4.94
C PRO A 241 4.61 -0.03 -4.79
N HIS A 242 4.19 -0.39 -3.56
CA HIS A 242 2.97 -1.20 -3.39
C HIS A 242 1.87 -0.51 -2.60
N SER A 243 2.20 0.28 -1.58
CA SER A 243 1.22 1.07 -0.86
C SER A 243 1.78 2.46 -0.56
N VAL A 244 0.95 3.47 -0.69
CA VAL A 244 1.26 4.87 -0.38
C VAL A 244 0.21 5.45 0.55
N LYS A 245 0.64 6.10 1.63
CA LYS A 245 -0.24 6.84 2.56
C LYS A 245 0.47 8.10 3.02
N VAL A 246 -0.31 9.15 3.28
CA VAL A 246 0.21 10.41 3.85
C VAL A 246 -0.34 10.55 5.26
N SER A 247 0.55 10.78 6.20
CA SER A 247 0.19 11.01 7.61
C SER A 247 -0.33 12.42 7.86
N ASN A 248 -0.99 12.64 9.01
CA ASN A 248 -1.53 13.94 9.41
C ASN A 248 -0.48 15.06 9.51
N ASP A 249 0.78 14.70 9.72
CA ASP A 249 1.93 15.61 9.78
C ASP A 249 2.66 15.75 8.42
N GLY A 250 2.04 15.28 7.32
CA GLY A 250 2.52 15.51 5.97
C GLY A 250 3.71 14.63 5.55
N ILE A 251 3.87 13.46 6.16
CA ILE A 251 4.89 12.50 5.76
C ILE A 251 4.27 11.43 4.84
N VAL A 252 4.84 11.27 3.66
CA VAL A 252 4.47 10.21 2.71
C VAL A 252 5.20 8.93 3.06
N TYR A 253 4.47 7.85 3.32
CA TYR A 253 4.99 6.51 3.55
C TYR A 253 4.80 5.67 2.29
N LEU A 254 5.85 5.01 1.83
CA LEU A 254 5.81 4.11 0.68
C LEU A 254 6.34 2.73 1.07
N ALA A 255 5.55 1.69 0.82
CA ALA A 255 5.98 0.31 0.90
C ALA A 255 6.72 -0.07 -0.39
N ASP A 256 8.03 -0.24 -0.31
CA ASP A 256 8.84 -0.78 -1.40
C ASP A 256 8.95 -2.31 -1.22
N ARG A 257 7.92 -2.99 -1.70
CA ARG A 257 7.58 -4.38 -1.40
C ARG A 257 8.72 -5.36 -1.68
N ILE A 258 9.33 -5.29 -2.86
CA ILE A 258 10.39 -6.21 -3.29
C ILE A 258 11.72 -5.92 -2.58
N ASN A 259 11.97 -4.68 -2.21
CA ASN A 259 13.17 -4.29 -1.49
C ASN A 259 13.01 -4.38 0.04
N ASN A 260 11.88 -4.89 0.54
CA ASN A 260 11.61 -5.16 1.96
C ASN A 260 11.84 -3.94 2.85
N ARG A 261 11.42 -2.75 2.37
CA ARG A 261 11.64 -1.48 3.07
C ARG A 261 10.42 -0.56 2.99
N ILE A 262 10.40 0.37 3.93
CA ILE A 262 9.47 1.50 3.93
C ILE A 262 10.31 2.75 3.76
N GLN A 263 10.04 3.54 2.74
CA GLN A 263 10.66 4.85 2.56
C GLN A 263 9.68 5.97 2.91
N MET A 264 10.18 7.03 3.50
CA MET A 264 9.42 8.19 3.93
C MET A 264 9.92 9.44 3.21
N PHE A 265 8.96 10.28 2.81
CA PHE A 265 9.21 11.49 2.03
C PHE A 265 8.38 12.65 2.57
N THR A 266 8.76 13.88 2.22
CA THR A 266 7.84 15.01 2.28
C THR A 266 6.79 14.88 1.19
N THR A 267 5.74 15.69 1.25
CA THR A 267 4.72 15.76 0.19
C THR A 267 5.30 16.18 -1.15
N GLU A 268 6.42 16.92 -1.18
CA GLU A 268 7.14 17.33 -2.40
C GLU A 268 8.05 16.23 -2.97
N GLY A 269 8.13 15.04 -2.30
CA GLY A 269 8.95 13.92 -2.73
C GLY A 269 10.40 13.95 -2.24
N LYS A 270 10.76 14.87 -1.32
CA LYS A 270 12.09 14.88 -0.72
C LYS A 270 12.22 13.69 0.25
N TYR A 271 13.23 12.85 0.05
CA TYR A 271 13.54 11.73 0.93
C TYR A 271 13.88 12.20 2.35
N LEU A 272 13.31 11.53 3.33
CA LEU A 272 13.54 11.78 4.75
C LEU A 272 14.35 10.65 5.40
N ARG A 273 13.84 9.42 5.32
CA ARG A 273 14.48 8.22 5.89
C ARG A 273 13.85 6.95 5.33
N GLN A 274 14.44 5.82 5.66
CA GLN A 274 13.85 4.50 5.41
C GLN A 274 13.98 3.59 6.63
N VAL A 275 13.16 2.55 6.64
CA VAL A 275 13.26 1.42 7.57
C VAL A 275 13.22 0.14 6.77
N ARG A 276 14.15 -0.77 7.03
CA ARG A 276 14.06 -2.15 6.56
C ARG A 276 13.12 -2.93 7.46
N VAL A 277 12.18 -3.62 6.85
CA VAL A 277 11.30 -4.52 7.59
C VAL A 277 12.12 -5.76 7.98
N ALA A 278 12.12 -6.08 9.27
CA ALA A 278 12.89 -7.20 9.78
C ALA A 278 12.27 -8.55 9.38
N ALA A 279 13.13 -9.49 8.97
CA ALA A 279 12.72 -10.87 8.76
C ALA A 279 12.24 -11.51 10.07
N LEU A 280 11.20 -12.32 9.99
CA LEU A 280 10.71 -13.11 11.11
C LEU A 280 10.97 -14.60 10.85
N ASN A 281 11.70 -15.27 11.75
CA ASN A 281 12.02 -16.70 11.63
C ASN A 281 12.61 -17.07 10.24
N ASN A 282 13.49 -16.24 9.71
CA ASN A 282 14.10 -16.37 8.38
C ASN A 282 13.10 -16.26 7.20
N VAL A 283 11.86 -15.82 7.44
CA VAL A 283 10.91 -15.50 6.36
C VAL A 283 11.17 -14.08 5.87
N THR A 284 11.38 -13.94 4.58
CA THR A 284 11.57 -12.65 3.93
C THR A 284 10.32 -11.77 4.10
N PRO A 285 10.45 -10.56 4.64
CA PRO A 285 9.33 -9.65 4.79
C PRO A 285 8.82 -9.14 3.44
N VAL A 286 7.53 -8.87 3.37
CA VAL A 286 6.86 -8.37 2.15
C VAL A 286 5.90 -7.24 2.57
N PRO A 287 6.40 -6.02 2.83
CA PRO A 287 5.53 -4.89 3.20
C PRO A 287 4.59 -4.56 2.04
N ALA A 288 3.29 -4.67 2.27
CA ALA A 288 2.29 -4.57 1.21
C ALA A 288 1.28 -3.45 1.42
N GLY A 289 0.82 -3.18 2.63
CA GLY A 289 -0.21 -2.20 2.92
C GLY A 289 0.03 -1.46 4.23
N PHE A 290 -0.60 -0.29 4.38
CA PHE A 290 -0.50 0.56 5.56
C PHE A 290 -1.85 0.97 6.12
N ALA A 291 -1.90 1.11 7.45
CA ALA A 291 -2.90 1.91 8.14
C ALA A 291 -2.25 2.69 9.29
N PHE A 292 -2.81 3.84 9.63
CA PHE A 292 -2.42 4.60 10.82
C PHE A 292 -3.44 4.42 11.93
N SER A 293 -3.00 4.53 13.18
CA SER A 293 -3.93 4.68 14.30
C SER A 293 -4.73 5.98 14.17
N PRO A 294 -6.01 6.01 14.63
CA PRO A 294 -6.89 7.15 14.40
C PRO A 294 -6.62 8.35 15.31
N ASP A 295 -5.73 8.22 16.29
CA ASP A 295 -5.38 9.34 17.17
C ASP A 295 -4.71 10.46 16.35
N LYS A 296 -4.83 11.72 16.82
CA LYS A 296 -4.34 12.91 16.11
C LYS A 296 -2.87 12.83 15.70
N LYS A 297 -2.04 12.17 16.54
CA LYS A 297 -0.61 11.98 16.28
C LYS A 297 -0.32 10.75 15.42
N GLN A 298 -1.32 9.89 15.21
CA GLN A 298 -1.13 8.62 14.51
C GLN A 298 0.06 7.85 15.10
N GLN A 299 0.02 7.61 16.42
CA GLN A 299 1.15 7.07 17.18
C GLN A 299 1.61 5.70 16.66
N TYR A 300 0.69 4.92 16.07
CA TYR A 300 1.00 3.63 15.49
C TYR A 300 0.89 3.67 13.97
N LEU A 301 1.87 3.03 13.32
CA LEU A 301 1.79 2.62 11.92
C LEU A 301 1.62 1.11 11.88
N TYR A 302 0.55 0.64 11.28
CA TYR A 302 0.30 -0.77 11.00
C TYR A 302 0.76 -1.09 9.60
N VAL A 303 1.54 -2.16 9.45
CA VAL A 303 2.14 -2.57 8.18
C VAL A 303 1.77 -4.01 7.90
N VAL A 304 1.11 -4.25 6.79
CA VAL A 304 0.89 -5.59 6.25
C VAL A 304 2.22 -6.19 5.85
N ASP A 305 2.58 -7.33 6.43
CA ASP A 305 3.74 -8.13 6.03
C ASP A 305 3.26 -9.46 5.45
N SER A 306 3.12 -9.48 4.13
CA SER A 306 2.64 -10.66 3.38
C SER A 306 3.69 -11.78 3.25
N GLY A 307 4.88 -11.63 3.82
CA GLY A 307 5.88 -12.70 3.94
C GLY A 307 5.49 -13.69 5.02
N PRO A 308 5.60 -13.31 6.32
CA PRO A 308 5.19 -14.15 7.45
C PRO A 308 3.67 -14.17 7.66
N MET A 309 2.85 -13.44 6.89
CA MET A 309 1.40 -13.31 7.03
C MET A 309 0.98 -12.67 8.35
N GLN A 310 1.47 -11.46 8.59
CA GLN A 310 1.21 -10.72 9.83
C GLN A 310 1.01 -9.23 9.57
N ILE A 311 0.46 -8.54 10.54
CA ILE A 311 0.43 -7.09 10.63
C ILE A 311 1.48 -6.69 11.65
N ILE A 312 2.49 -5.92 11.22
CA ILE A 312 3.51 -5.34 12.10
C ILE A 312 2.96 -4.05 12.69
N ILE A 313 3.22 -3.84 13.97
CA ILE A 313 2.89 -2.60 14.69
C ILE A 313 4.17 -1.84 14.95
N TYR A 314 4.28 -0.66 14.37
CA TYR A 314 5.39 0.27 14.62
C TYR A 314 4.97 1.40 15.55
N ASP A 315 5.88 1.79 16.47
CA ASP A 315 5.91 3.17 16.97
C ASP A 315 6.25 4.06 15.76
N ARG A 316 5.29 4.84 15.28
CA ARG A 316 5.43 5.57 14.01
C ARG A 316 6.51 6.65 14.07
N GLU A 317 6.63 7.35 15.19
CA GLU A 317 7.62 8.43 15.35
C GLU A 317 9.05 7.88 15.29
N LYS A 318 9.30 6.79 16.00
CA LYS A 318 10.62 6.16 16.09
C LYS A 318 10.87 5.17 14.95
N MET A 319 9.82 4.70 14.29
CA MET A 319 9.85 3.59 13.32
C MET A 319 10.52 2.33 13.91
N VAL A 320 10.13 1.99 15.14
CA VAL A 320 10.55 0.78 15.84
C VAL A 320 9.37 -0.18 15.89
N GLU A 321 9.59 -1.43 15.47
CA GLU A 321 8.61 -2.49 15.65
C GLU A 321 8.39 -2.75 17.15
N ILE A 322 7.11 -2.76 17.57
CA ILE A 322 6.72 -3.00 18.96
C ILE A 322 5.84 -4.23 19.12
N GLY A 323 5.34 -4.80 18.04
CA GLY A 323 4.53 -6.01 18.08
C GLY A 323 4.03 -6.45 16.73
N ARG A 324 3.35 -7.59 16.70
CA ARG A 324 2.72 -8.18 15.51
C ARG A 324 1.35 -8.78 15.85
N VAL A 325 0.46 -8.84 14.84
CA VAL A 325 -0.88 -9.43 14.93
C VAL A 325 -1.09 -10.39 13.77
N GLY A 326 -1.79 -11.50 14.03
CA GLY A 326 -2.07 -12.54 13.04
C GLY A 326 -0.95 -13.55 12.87
N MET A 327 -1.22 -14.57 12.09
CA MET A 327 -0.28 -15.62 11.68
C MET A 327 -0.76 -16.26 10.38
N ARG A 328 0.11 -17.04 9.76
CA ARG A 328 -0.26 -17.80 8.55
C ARG A 328 -1.30 -18.89 8.89
N GLY A 329 -2.37 -18.99 8.12
CA GLY A 329 -3.34 -20.07 8.18
C GLY A 329 -4.71 -19.71 7.59
N PRO A 330 -5.61 -20.70 7.49
CA PRO A 330 -6.93 -20.52 6.89
C PRO A 330 -8.03 -20.08 7.87
N LYS A 331 -7.80 -20.17 9.18
CA LYS A 331 -8.82 -19.90 10.19
C LYS A 331 -9.09 -18.40 10.32
N THR A 332 -10.19 -18.06 10.96
CA THR A 332 -10.48 -16.68 11.37
C THR A 332 -9.39 -16.18 12.30
N GLY A 333 -8.84 -14.98 12.02
CA GLY A 333 -7.70 -14.41 12.73
C GLY A 333 -6.33 -14.82 12.17
N GLU A 334 -6.29 -15.81 11.28
CA GLU A 334 -5.10 -16.20 10.51
C GLU A 334 -5.18 -15.60 9.10
N PHE A 335 -4.05 -15.57 8.37
CA PHE A 335 -3.99 -15.06 7.00
C PHE A 335 -3.35 -16.06 6.04
N ASP A 336 -3.94 -16.22 4.84
CA ASP A 336 -3.25 -16.89 3.73
C ASP A 336 -2.32 -15.90 3.03
N ILE A 337 -2.86 -14.88 2.35
CA ILE A 337 -2.10 -13.73 1.90
C ILE A 337 -2.86 -12.46 2.26
N ILE A 338 -2.48 -11.83 3.37
CA ILE A 338 -2.94 -10.49 3.68
C ILE A 338 -2.30 -9.50 2.71
N HIS A 339 -3.09 -8.60 2.12
CA HIS A 339 -2.67 -7.77 1.01
C HIS A 339 -2.73 -6.26 1.31
N HIS A 340 -3.89 -5.74 1.65
CA HIS A 340 -4.08 -4.37 2.12
C HIS A 340 -4.84 -4.33 3.43
N MET A 341 -4.88 -3.16 4.06
CA MET A 341 -5.57 -2.95 5.31
C MET A 341 -6.06 -1.51 5.47
N ALA A 342 -7.01 -1.32 6.38
CA ALA A 342 -7.48 -0.01 6.83
C ALA A 342 -7.76 -0.02 8.33
N ALA A 343 -7.92 1.17 8.94
CA ALA A 343 -8.32 1.35 10.33
C ALA A 343 -9.53 2.28 10.41
N ASP A 344 -10.48 2.00 11.33
CA ASP A 344 -11.59 2.90 11.61
C ASP A 344 -11.26 3.93 12.71
N SER A 345 -12.19 4.85 12.98
CA SER A 345 -12.03 5.90 13.99
C SER A 345 -11.92 5.37 15.42
N LYS A 346 -12.29 4.13 15.67
CA LYS A 346 -12.18 3.44 16.96
C LYS A 346 -10.87 2.66 17.11
N GLY A 347 -10.08 2.59 16.03
CA GLY A 347 -8.81 1.86 15.97
C GLY A 347 -8.95 0.38 15.64
N ASN A 348 -10.14 -0.10 15.23
CA ASN A 348 -10.26 -1.44 14.70
C ASN A 348 -9.53 -1.54 13.36
N LEU A 349 -8.94 -2.70 13.07
CA LEU A 349 -8.25 -2.96 11.81
C LEU A 349 -9.10 -3.86 10.92
N TYR A 350 -9.00 -3.62 9.63
CA TYR A 350 -9.66 -4.41 8.60
C TYR A 350 -8.60 -4.88 7.61
N GLY A 351 -8.50 -6.20 7.41
CA GLY A 351 -7.51 -6.82 6.51
C GLY A 351 -8.18 -7.44 5.28
N ALA A 352 -7.59 -7.22 4.13
CA ALA A 352 -7.98 -7.80 2.85
C ALA A 352 -7.10 -8.99 2.50
N GLU A 353 -7.68 -10.13 2.11
CA GLU A 353 -6.96 -11.35 1.76
C GLU A 353 -7.22 -11.80 0.32
N ILE A 354 -6.13 -12.14 -0.37
CA ILE A 354 -6.15 -12.69 -1.73
C ILE A 354 -5.86 -14.19 -1.74
N VAL A 355 -5.88 -14.79 -2.93
CA VAL A 355 -5.56 -16.21 -3.25
C VAL A 355 -6.56 -17.17 -2.65
N THR A 356 -6.27 -17.88 -1.56
CA THR A 356 -7.12 -18.99 -1.10
C THR A 356 -8.28 -18.51 -0.25
N ASN A 357 -8.02 -17.65 0.73
CA ASN A 357 -9.05 -17.25 1.70
C ASN A 357 -10.08 -16.25 1.12
N ARG A 358 -9.68 -15.35 0.23
CA ARG A 358 -10.57 -14.43 -0.51
C ARG A 358 -11.61 -13.76 0.37
N ARG A 359 -11.17 -13.11 1.45
CA ARG A 359 -12.06 -12.53 2.46
C ARG A 359 -11.54 -11.20 2.99
N ALA A 360 -12.42 -10.47 3.62
CA ALA A 360 -12.06 -9.38 4.51
C ALA A 360 -12.27 -9.82 5.97
N GLN A 361 -11.40 -9.38 6.88
CA GLN A 361 -11.53 -9.66 8.31
C GLN A 361 -11.45 -8.38 9.13
N ARG A 362 -12.19 -8.34 10.25
CA ARG A 362 -12.14 -7.26 11.24
C ARG A 362 -11.43 -7.70 12.48
N PHE A 363 -10.52 -6.86 12.99
CA PHE A 363 -9.79 -7.03 14.25
C PHE A 363 -10.16 -5.90 15.19
N VAL A 364 -10.90 -6.22 16.24
CA VAL A 364 -11.42 -5.24 17.22
C VAL A 364 -10.34 -4.90 18.21
N LEU A 365 -10.03 -3.61 18.35
CA LEU A 365 -9.08 -3.11 19.34
C LEU A 365 -9.59 -3.36 20.74
N GLN A 366 -8.75 -4.01 21.57
CA GLN A 366 -9.04 -4.28 22.97
C GLN A 366 -8.58 -3.11 23.84
N LYS A 367 -9.43 -2.67 24.77
CA LYS A 367 -9.15 -1.58 25.72
C LYS A 367 -8.24 -2.01 26.87
#